data_b04a37556d3fc8da1a1762f3d21f39ce
#
_entry.id   b04a37556d3fc8da1a1762f3d21f39ce
#
_cell.length_a   1.000
_cell.length_b   1.000
_cell.length_c   1.000
_cell.angle_alpha   90.00
_cell.angle_beta   90.00
_cell.angle_gamma   90.00
#
_symmetry.space_group_name_H-M   'P 1'
#
loop_
_entity.id
_entity.type
_entity.pdbx_description
1 polymer ?
#
loop_
_entity_poly.entity_id
_entity_poly.type
_entity_poly.pdbx_seq_one_letter_code
_entity_poly.pdbx_strand_id
1 'polypeptide(L)'
;IHFKEFVMDFTGLTDEEVREKTENGKINKCSVQKTKTIKDIVSSNVFTFFNLIFVILFALIIVTGHVKHTLFMFIIVANTLIGIIQEIKAKRTIDKLSLLSAPTAHVIRNGQEREIPTEEVVEGDLAVISAGEQIYADGQIISGFAEVNESMLSGEADDIKKNVGDKILSGSFVTAGTVRCVIEKVGDECYASQIAA
;
A
#
# COMPACT_ATOMS: atom_id res chain seq x y z
N ILE A 1 38.97 8.88 20.74
CA ILE A 1 37.64 8.25 20.63
C ILE A 1 36.67 9.35 21.00
N HIS A 2 36.15 10.08 20.01
CA HIS A 2 35.10 11.10 20.20
C HIS A 2 33.77 10.39 20.26
N PHE A 3 33.26 10.17 21.46
CA PHE A 3 31.84 9.98 21.71
C PHE A 3 31.20 11.35 21.52
N LYS A 4 30.68 11.64 20.32
CA LYS A 4 29.71 12.69 20.12
C LYS A 4 28.48 12.24 20.90
N GLU A 5 28.24 12.84 22.06
CA GLU A 5 26.92 12.81 22.70
C GLU A 5 25.90 13.27 21.66
N PHE A 6 25.24 12.32 21.06
CA PHE A 6 24.05 12.56 20.24
C PHE A 6 22.95 12.88 21.28
N VAL A 7 22.84 14.15 21.65
CA VAL A 7 21.63 14.66 22.30
C VAL A 7 20.54 14.42 21.25
N MET A 8 19.81 13.32 21.40
CA MET A 8 18.66 13.03 20.56
C MET A 8 17.64 14.13 20.78
N ASP A 9 17.54 15.01 19.81
CA ASP A 9 16.51 16.04 19.80
C ASP A 9 15.19 15.32 19.50
N PHE A 10 14.38 15.11 20.55
CA PHE A 10 13.07 14.46 20.45
C PHE A 10 12.02 15.35 19.78
N THR A 11 12.42 16.44 19.15
CA THR A 11 11.53 17.36 18.45
C THR A 11 11.08 16.81 17.09
N GLY A 12 11.80 15.84 16.56
CA GLY A 12 11.53 15.29 15.22
C GLY A 12 11.82 16.32 14.10
N LEU A 13 11.41 16.00 12.90
CA LEU A 13 11.61 16.86 11.72
C LEU A 13 10.74 18.12 11.77
N THR A 14 11.24 19.20 11.17
CA THR A 14 10.46 20.41 10.89
C THR A 14 9.59 20.23 9.65
N ASP A 15 8.54 21.05 9.53
CA ASP A 15 7.66 21.00 8.36
C ASP A 15 8.41 21.34 7.04
N GLU A 16 9.49 22.14 7.10
CA GLU A 16 10.34 22.43 5.95
C GLU A 16 11.17 21.22 5.51
N GLU A 17 11.79 20.51 6.46
CA GLU A 17 12.54 19.29 6.19
C GLU A 17 11.65 18.18 5.64
N VAL A 18 10.43 18.04 6.17
CA VAL A 18 9.44 17.09 5.65
C VAL A 18 9.08 17.40 4.20
N ARG A 19 8.89 18.69 3.86
CA ARG A 19 8.60 19.11 2.49
C ARG A 19 9.75 18.80 1.55
N GLU A 20 10.97 19.12 1.94
CA GLU A 20 12.18 18.83 1.15
C GLU A 20 12.32 17.33 0.87
N LYS A 21 12.13 16.48 1.91
CA LYS A 21 12.20 15.02 1.77
C LYS A 21 11.09 14.49 0.86
N THR A 22 9.89 15.04 0.95
CA THR A 22 8.76 14.67 0.09
C THR A 22 9.05 15.02 -1.38
N GLU A 23 9.60 16.22 -1.67
CA GLU A 23 9.98 16.64 -3.01
C GLU A 23 11.11 15.78 -3.58
N ASN A 24 12.04 15.31 -2.74
CA ASN A 24 13.10 14.39 -3.10
C ASN A 24 12.65 12.91 -3.24
N GLY A 25 11.35 12.62 -3.09
CA GLY A 25 10.80 11.28 -3.22
C GLY A 25 11.08 10.36 -2.02
N LYS A 26 11.61 10.87 -0.90
CA LYS A 26 11.89 10.13 0.33
C LYS A 26 10.66 10.04 1.23
N ILE A 27 9.58 9.54 0.66
CA ILE A 27 8.26 9.41 1.29
C ILE A 27 7.79 7.95 1.20
N ASN A 28 7.05 7.49 2.20
CA ASN A 28 6.59 6.09 2.31
C ASN A 28 5.43 5.77 1.35
N LYS A 29 5.60 6.14 0.07
CA LYS A 29 4.70 5.72 -1.00
C LYS A 29 5.25 4.43 -1.60
N CYS A 30 4.68 3.31 -1.17
CA CYS A 30 4.88 2.09 -1.93
C CYS A 30 4.23 2.26 -3.32
N SER A 31 4.85 1.70 -4.35
CA SER A 31 4.22 1.54 -5.65
C SER A 31 3.12 0.47 -5.53
N VAL A 32 2.09 0.80 -4.73
CA VAL A 32 0.92 -0.04 -4.49
C VAL A 32 0.40 -0.49 -5.83
N GLN A 33 0.13 -1.78 -5.95
CA GLN A 33 -0.53 -2.39 -7.10
C GLN A 33 -1.62 -1.45 -7.61
N LYS A 34 -1.34 -0.83 -8.75
CA LYS A 34 -2.28 0.12 -9.38
C LYS A 34 -3.60 -0.62 -9.56
N THR A 35 -4.57 -0.33 -8.73
CA THR A 35 -5.92 -0.85 -8.90
C THR A 35 -6.33 -0.56 -10.34
N LYS A 36 -6.91 -1.57 -11.04
CA LYS A 36 -7.33 -1.43 -12.43
C LYS A 36 -8.06 -0.10 -12.64
N THR A 37 -7.67 0.64 -13.66
CA THR A 37 -8.40 1.86 -14.03
C THR A 37 -9.75 1.49 -14.65
N ILE A 38 -10.69 2.44 -14.72
CA ILE A 38 -11.99 2.21 -15.40
C ILE A 38 -11.75 1.81 -16.87
N LYS A 39 -10.71 2.36 -17.50
CA LYS A 39 -10.34 1.98 -18.88
C LYS A 39 -9.89 0.53 -18.97
N ASP A 40 -9.11 0.06 -18.00
CA ASP A 40 -8.65 -1.33 -17.96
C ASP A 40 -9.83 -2.28 -17.75
N ILE A 41 -10.79 -1.90 -16.90
CA ILE A 41 -12.03 -2.67 -16.67
C ILE A 41 -12.84 -2.78 -17.98
N VAL A 42 -13.07 -1.67 -18.65
CA VAL A 42 -13.82 -1.69 -19.92
C VAL A 42 -13.07 -2.50 -20.97
N SER A 43 -11.77 -2.28 -21.14
CA SER A 43 -10.93 -3.01 -22.10
C SER A 43 -10.92 -4.51 -21.83
N SER A 44 -10.73 -4.92 -20.59
CA SER A 44 -10.68 -6.35 -20.21
C SER A 44 -12.02 -7.07 -20.39
N ASN A 45 -13.14 -6.37 -20.25
CA ASN A 45 -14.48 -6.94 -20.47
C ASN A 45 -14.90 -6.95 -21.95
N VAL A 46 -14.43 -5.99 -22.74
CA VAL A 46 -14.76 -5.91 -24.17
C VAL A 46 -13.87 -6.84 -25.00
N PHE A 47 -12.55 -6.77 -24.79
CA PHE A 47 -11.56 -7.55 -25.55
C PHE A 47 -11.28 -8.92 -24.89
N THR A 48 -12.34 -9.73 -24.74
CA THR A 48 -12.21 -11.11 -24.32
C THR A 48 -12.08 -12.04 -25.53
N PHE A 49 -11.42 -13.17 -25.35
CA PHE A 49 -11.34 -14.21 -26.39
C PHE A 49 -12.75 -14.65 -26.86
N PHE A 50 -13.70 -14.78 -25.95
CA PHE A 50 -15.07 -15.14 -26.30
C PHE A 50 -15.78 -14.07 -27.14
N ASN A 51 -15.64 -12.79 -26.77
CA ASN A 51 -16.24 -11.71 -27.55
C ASN A 51 -15.65 -11.66 -28.97
N LEU A 52 -14.36 -11.92 -29.14
CA LEU A 52 -13.72 -12.01 -30.44
C LEU A 52 -14.35 -13.10 -31.31
N ILE A 53 -14.52 -14.33 -30.76
CA ILE A 53 -15.20 -15.43 -31.47
C ILE A 53 -16.59 -15.03 -31.91
N PHE A 54 -17.37 -14.41 -31.02
CA PHE A 54 -18.74 -14.00 -31.32
C PHE A 54 -18.80 -12.90 -32.39
N VAL A 55 -17.83 -11.98 -32.42
CA VAL A 55 -17.72 -10.98 -33.47
C VAL A 55 -17.43 -11.63 -34.83
N ILE A 56 -16.55 -12.64 -34.88
CA ILE A 56 -16.28 -13.41 -36.08
C ILE A 56 -17.53 -14.18 -36.56
N LEU A 57 -18.23 -14.85 -35.64
CA LEU A 57 -19.48 -15.56 -35.96
C LEU A 57 -20.56 -14.59 -36.47
N PHE A 58 -20.68 -13.43 -35.85
CA PHE A 58 -21.60 -12.40 -36.29
C PHE A 58 -21.30 -11.94 -37.71
N ALA A 59 -20.05 -11.67 -38.03
CA ALA A 59 -19.60 -11.31 -39.38
C ALA A 59 -19.95 -12.40 -40.41
N LEU A 60 -19.72 -13.69 -40.07
CA LEU A 60 -20.06 -14.82 -40.93
C LEU A 60 -21.55 -14.92 -41.21
N ILE A 61 -22.41 -14.72 -40.16
CA ILE A 61 -23.87 -14.76 -40.31
C ILE A 61 -24.38 -13.62 -41.19
N ILE A 62 -23.78 -12.42 -41.08
CA ILE A 62 -24.13 -11.31 -41.97
C ILE A 62 -23.82 -11.64 -43.44
N VAL A 63 -22.63 -12.19 -43.70
CA VAL A 63 -22.21 -12.58 -45.07
C VAL A 63 -23.14 -13.63 -45.66
N THR A 64 -23.70 -14.53 -44.87
CA THR A 64 -24.65 -15.55 -45.32
C THR A 64 -26.08 -15.03 -45.49
N GLY A 65 -26.36 -13.75 -45.16
CA GLY A 65 -27.67 -13.12 -45.34
C GLY A 65 -28.72 -13.53 -44.27
N HIS A 66 -28.37 -14.31 -43.28
CA HIS A 66 -29.30 -14.83 -42.25
C HIS A 66 -29.46 -13.89 -41.05
N VAL A 67 -29.80 -12.64 -41.27
CA VAL A 67 -29.83 -11.57 -40.25
C VAL A 67 -30.72 -11.91 -39.04
N LYS A 68 -31.71 -12.79 -39.19
CA LYS A 68 -32.61 -13.20 -38.08
C LYS A 68 -31.84 -13.92 -36.93
N HIS A 69 -30.67 -14.50 -37.23
CA HIS A 69 -29.83 -15.19 -36.23
C HIS A 69 -28.88 -14.28 -35.47
N THR A 70 -28.90 -12.96 -35.70
CA THR A 70 -28.01 -12.01 -35.03
C THR A 70 -28.50 -11.58 -33.62
N LEU A 71 -29.69 -12.05 -33.21
CA LEU A 71 -30.23 -11.74 -31.86
C LEU A 71 -29.29 -12.12 -30.69
N PHE A 72 -28.46 -13.13 -30.88
CA PHE A 72 -27.47 -13.50 -29.83
C PHE A 72 -26.48 -12.37 -29.52
N MET A 73 -26.17 -11.50 -30.50
CA MET A 73 -25.28 -10.38 -30.29
C MET A 73 -25.80 -9.42 -29.22
N PHE A 74 -27.13 -9.21 -29.20
CA PHE A 74 -27.75 -8.37 -28.16
C PHE A 74 -27.50 -8.93 -26.75
N ILE A 75 -27.55 -10.27 -26.58
CA ILE A 75 -27.30 -10.92 -25.32
C ILE A 75 -25.84 -10.74 -24.91
N ILE A 76 -24.89 -10.84 -25.85
CA ILE A 76 -23.47 -10.66 -25.59
C ILE A 76 -23.16 -9.22 -25.14
N VAL A 77 -23.73 -8.23 -25.88
CA VAL A 77 -23.57 -6.83 -25.50
C VAL A 77 -24.17 -6.57 -24.11
N ALA A 78 -25.35 -7.10 -23.83
CA ALA A 78 -25.98 -6.97 -22.52
C ALA A 78 -25.12 -7.58 -21.40
N ASN A 79 -24.59 -8.80 -21.60
CA ASN A 79 -23.70 -9.47 -20.64
C ASN A 79 -22.42 -8.67 -20.40
N THR A 80 -21.80 -8.16 -21.46
CA THR A 80 -20.59 -7.33 -21.36
C THR A 80 -20.87 -6.05 -20.56
N LEU A 81 -21.98 -5.37 -20.82
CA LEU A 81 -22.39 -4.18 -20.08
C LEU A 81 -22.65 -4.48 -18.61
N ILE A 82 -23.35 -5.58 -18.30
CA ILE A 82 -23.58 -6.02 -16.93
C ILE A 82 -22.25 -6.29 -16.22
N GLY A 83 -21.32 -7.00 -16.87
CA GLY A 83 -19.99 -7.28 -16.32
C GLY A 83 -19.22 -5.99 -15.99
N ILE A 84 -19.18 -5.04 -16.91
CA ILE A 84 -18.54 -3.73 -16.70
C ILE A 84 -19.15 -3.00 -15.50
N ILE A 85 -20.48 -2.92 -15.43
CA ILE A 85 -21.19 -2.24 -14.34
C ILE A 85 -20.89 -2.90 -12.99
N GLN A 86 -20.91 -4.23 -12.93
CA GLN A 86 -20.63 -4.99 -11.71
C GLN A 86 -19.16 -4.78 -11.26
N GLU A 87 -18.18 -4.84 -12.16
CA GLU A 87 -16.77 -4.65 -11.83
C GLU A 87 -16.48 -3.21 -11.39
N ILE A 88 -17.08 -2.20 -12.04
CA ILE A 88 -16.98 -0.80 -11.60
C ILE A 88 -17.60 -0.61 -10.21
N LYS A 89 -18.77 -1.23 -9.94
CA LYS A 89 -19.40 -1.16 -8.62
C LYS A 89 -18.54 -1.80 -7.54
N ALA A 90 -17.99 -2.98 -7.82
CA ALA A 90 -17.08 -3.67 -6.92
C ALA A 90 -15.84 -2.82 -6.63
N LYS A 91 -15.18 -2.26 -7.67
CA LYS A 91 -14.05 -1.35 -7.51
C LYS A 91 -14.39 -0.17 -6.60
N ARG A 92 -15.50 0.54 -6.87
CA ARG A 92 -15.89 1.69 -6.04
C ARG A 92 -16.14 1.32 -4.58
N THR A 93 -16.62 0.11 -4.31
CA THR A 93 -16.83 -0.39 -2.94
C THR A 93 -15.49 -0.63 -2.26
N ILE A 94 -14.53 -1.27 -2.95
CA ILE A 94 -13.17 -1.48 -2.44
C ILE A 94 -12.47 -0.14 -2.19
N ASP A 95 -12.52 0.79 -3.14
CA ASP A 95 -11.92 2.13 -3.00
C ASP A 95 -12.48 2.88 -1.77
N LYS A 96 -13.79 2.79 -1.51
CA LYS A 96 -14.40 3.38 -0.30
C LYS A 96 -13.92 2.72 0.99
N LEU A 97 -13.82 1.40 1.02
CA LEU A 97 -13.33 0.66 2.20
C LEU A 97 -11.86 0.97 2.47
N SER A 98 -11.03 1.07 1.43
CA SER A 98 -9.62 1.43 1.56
C SER A 98 -9.43 2.81 2.18
N LEU A 99 -10.27 3.80 1.83
CA LEU A 99 -10.22 5.13 2.43
C LEU A 99 -10.59 5.14 3.93
N LEU A 100 -11.50 4.24 4.35
CA LEU A 100 -11.92 4.11 5.76
C LEU A 100 -10.91 3.32 6.61
N SER A 101 -10.06 2.54 5.98
CA SER A 101 -9.07 1.67 6.63
C SER A 101 -7.63 2.08 6.31
N ALA A 102 -7.42 3.32 5.84
CA ALA A 102 -6.08 3.82 5.58
C ALA A 102 -5.26 3.76 6.89
N PRO A 103 -4.16 3.01 6.93
CA PRO A 103 -3.36 2.92 8.13
C PRO A 103 -2.76 4.30 8.46
N THR A 104 -2.78 4.65 9.74
CA THR A 104 -2.19 5.88 10.25
C THR A 104 -0.88 5.59 10.98
N ALA A 105 -0.05 6.60 11.09
CA ALA A 105 1.22 6.57 11.79
C ALA A 105 1.27 7.71 12.80
N HIS A 106 1.76 7.42 14.00
CA HIS A 106 2.08 8.43 14.99
C HIS A 106 3.51 8.90 14.81
N VAL A 107 3.70 10.18 14.51
CA VAL A 107 5.04 10.78 14.32
C VAL A 107 5.19 12.03 15.17
N ILE A 108 6.41 12.32 15.58
CA ILE A 108 6.75 13.55 16.29
C ILE A 108 7.41 14.49 15.28
N ARG A 109 6.77 15.63 15.02
CA ARG A 109 7.27 16.71 14.15
C ARG A 109 7.14 18.04 14.86
N ASN A 110 8.15 18.91 14.79
CA ASN A 110 8.18 20.17 15.55
C ASN A 110 7.92 20.01 17.07
N GLY A 111 8.35 18.91 17.66
CA GLY A 111 8.11 18.61 19.08
C GLY A 111 6.69 18.21 19.43
N GLN A 112 5.82 18.00 18.45
CA GLN A 112 4.43 17.62 18.66
C GLN A 112 4.16 16.26 18.03
N GLU A 113 3.48 15.38 18.77
CA GLU A 113 2.98 14.12 18.26
C GLU A 113 1.76 14.37 17.37
N ARG A 114 1.77 13.80 16.18
CA ARG A 114 0.70 13.94 15.17
C ARG A 114 0.40 12.58 14.58
N GLU A 115 -0.87 12.34 14.33
CA GLU A 115 -1.34 11.20 13.55
C GLU A 115 -1.45 11.60 12.08
N ILE A 116 -0.76 10.86 11.22
CA ILE A 116 -0.71 11.10 9.77
C ILE A 116 -0.96 9.80 9.01
N PRO A 117 -1.41 9.85 7.74
CA PRO A 117 -1.43 8.66 6.89
C PRO A 117 -0.03 8.06 6.77
N THR A 118 0.09 6.72 6.80
CA THR A 118 1.41 6.06 6.67
C THR A 118 2.13 6.41 5.36
N GLU A 119 1.37 6.79 4.32
CA GLU A 119 1.91 7.23 3.03
C GLU A 119 2.60 8.61 3.09
N GLU A 120 2.36 9.40 4.15
CA GLU A 120 2.96 10.72 4.36
C GLU A 120 4.20 10.69 5.27
N VAL A 121 4.57 9.51 5.76
CA VAL A 121 5.81 9.33 6.53
C VAL A 121 7.00 9.51 5.61
N VAL A 122 8.04 10.24 6.10
CA VAL A 122 9.27 10.48 5.36
C VAL A 122 10.47 9.85 6.07
N GLU A 123 11.55 9.64 5.32
CA GLU A 123 12.84 9.23 5.87
C GLU A 123 13.32 10.24 6.93
N GLY A 124 13.73 9.75 8.09
CA GLY A 124 14.16 10.56 9.23
C GLY A 124 13.02 11.00 10.16
N ASP A 125 11.76 10.67 9.88
CA ASP A 125 10.67 10.89 10.82
C ASP A 125 10.92 10.15 12.14
N LEU A 126 10.54 10.80 13.22
CA LEU A 126 10.53 10.20 14.56
C LEU A 126 9.15 9.57 14.79
N ALA A 127 9.07 8.27 14.60
CA ALA A 127 7.83 7.52 14.75
C ALA A 127 7.65 6.99 16.18
N VAL A 128 6.40 6.92 16.62
CA VAL A 128 5.97 6.25 17.85
C VAL A 128 5.14 5.06 17.45
N ILE A 129 5.56 3.85 17.84
CA ILE A 129 4.86 2.61 17.49
C ILE A 129 4.57 1.84 18.76
N SER A 130 3.30 1.48 18.93
CA SER A 130 2.76 0.84 20.13
C SER A 130 2.24 -0.56 19.85
N ALA A 131 1.99 -1.31 20.93
CA ALA A 131 1.41 -2.64 20.84
C ALA A 131 0.10 -2.65 20.04
N GLY A 132 -0.04 -3.60 19.11
CA GLY A 132 -1.17 -3.74 18.18
C GLY A 132 -0.99 -3.01 16.86
N GLU A 133 0.08 -2.22 16.69
CA GLU A 133 0.35 -1.50 15.44
C GLU A 133 1.30 -2.28 14.54
N GLN A 134 1.09 -2.15 13.24
CA GLN A 134 2.00 -2.65 12.24
C GLN A 134 3.12 -1.65 12.00
N ILE A 135 4.35 -2.15 11.85
CA ILE A 135 5.51 -1.36 11.46
C ILE A 135 5.41 -1.08 9.96
N TYR A 136 5.23 0.19 9.60
CA TYR A 136 4.95 0.64 8.24
C TYR A 136 6.19 1.04 7.43
N ALA A 137 7.33 1.19 8.09
CA ALA A 137 8.60 1.56 7.46
C ALA A 137 9.78 1.00 8.27
N ASP A 138 10.95 0.83 7.65
CA ASP A 138 12.11 0.33 8.38
C ASP A 138 12.76 1.46 9.19
N GLY A 139 13.20 1.15 10.39
CA GLY A 139 13.81 2.15 11.28
C GLY A 139 14.70 1.57 12.37
N GLN A 140 15.24 2.46 13.19
CA GLN A 140 16.06 2.10 14.35
C GLN A 140 15.43 2.65 15.63
N ILE A 141 15.32 1.80 16.63
CA ILE A 141 14.78 2.18 17.95
C ILE A 141 15.75 3.11 18.66
N ILE A 142 15.26 4.26 19.10
CA ILE A 142 16.05 5.24 19.86
C ILE A 142 15.58 5.34 21.32
N SER A 143 14.36 4.89 21.64
CA SER A 143 13.84 4.89 23.00
C SER A 143 12.73 3.84 23.15
N GLY A 144 12.61 3.27 24.36
CA GLY A 144 11.61 2.27 24.69
C GLY A 144 12.08 0.84 24.41
N PHE A 145 11.13 -0.09 24.42
CA PHE A 145 11.29 -1.49 24.06
C PHE A 145 10.01 -2.01 23.43
N ALA A 146 10.12 -3.02 22.59
CA ALA A 146 8.99 -3.74 22.03
C ALA A 146 9.26 -5.24 21.91
N GLU A 147 8.21 -6.03 21.97
CA GLU A 147 8.18 -7.38 21.42
C GLU A 147 7.55 -7.28 20.03
N VAL A 148 8.22 -7.83 19.04
CA VAL A 148 7.86 -7.67 17.61
C VAL A 148 7.70 -9.05 16.99
N ASN A 149 6.56 -9.26 16.36
CA ASN A 149 6.29 -10.46 15.57
C ASN A 149 6.71 -10.23 14.12
N GLU A 150 7.71 -10.96 13.66
CA GLU A 150 8.25 -10.88 12.30
C GLU A 150 7.80 -12.06 11.41
N SER A 151 6.73 -12.78 11.80
CA SER A 151 6.29 -14.00 11.12
C SER A 151 5.92 -13.80 9.65
N MET A 152 5.42 -12.62 9.30
CA MET A 152 5.12 -12.30 7.89
C MET A 152 6.37 -12.14 7.03
N LEU A 153 7.53 -11.92 7.64
CA LEU A 153 8.81 -11.72 6.94
C LEU A 153 9.66 -12.99 6.97
N SER A 154 9.76 -13.64 8.15
CA SER A 154 10.63 -14.79 8.38
C SER A 154 9.90 -16.13 8.31
N GLY A 155 8.57 -16.14 8.51
CA GLY A 155 7.76 -17.34 8.69
C GLY A 155 7.81 -17.92 10.10
N GLU A 156 8.62 -17.35 11.01
CA GLU A 156 8.73 -17.79 12.41
C GLU A 156 7.74 -17.01 13.28
N ALA A 157 6.97 -17.71 14.10
CA ALA A 157 5.88 -17.14 14.89
C ALA A 157 6.34 -16.56 16.25
N ASP A 158 7.62 -16.72 16.61
CA ASP A 158 8.12 -16.27 17.90
C ASP A 158 8.33 -14.75 17.92
N ASP A 159 7.89 -14.12 19.01
CA ASP A 159 8.07 -12.70 19.21
C ASP A 159 9.53 -12.39 19.59
N ILE A 160 10.12 -11.41 18.92
CA ILE A 160 11.50 -10.99 19.11
C ILE A 160 11.53 -9.73 19.97
N LYS A 161 12.31 -9.74 21.04
CA LYS A 161 12.55 -8.55 21.86
C LYS A 161 13.49 -7.60 21.16
N LYS A 162 13.03 -6.36 20.98
CA LYS A 162 13.78 -5.26 20.40
C LYS A 162 14.01 -4.16 21.44
N ASN A 163 15.23 -3.70 21.54
CA ASN A 163 15.68 -2.67 22.48
C ASN A 163 16.27 -1.48 21.72
N VAL A 164 16.66 -0.45 22.45
CA VAL A 164 17.34 0.72 21.88
C VAL A 164 18.57 0.30 21.07
N GLY A 165 18.66 0.79 19.84
CA GLY A 165 19.70 0.45 18.88
C GLY A 165 19.33 -0.69 17.91
N ASP A 166 18.29 -1.47 18.21
CA ASP A 166 17.83 -2.54 17.32
C ASP A 166 17.03 -1.97 16.14
N LYS A 167 17.07 -2.70 15.03
CA LYS A 167 16.29 -2.37 13.83
C LYS A 167 14.90 -2.98 13.91
N ILE A 168 13.93 -2.21 13.42
CA ILE A 168 12.57 -2.66 13.16
C ILE A 168 12.33 -2.68 11.66
N LEU A 169 11.58 -3.68 11.22
CA LEU A 169 11.35 -3.96 9.80
C LEU A 169 9.87 -3.76 9.46
N SER A 170 9.63 -3.09 8.35
CA SER A 170 8.28 -2.93 7.79
C SER A 170 7.60 -4.28 7.57
N GLY A 171 6.29 -4.34 7.78
CA GLY A 171 5.51 -5.57 7.67
C GLY A 171 5.41 -6.38 8.95
N SER A 172 6.24 -6.12 9.96
CA SER A 172 6.14 -6.74 11.30
C SER A 172 5.07 -6.07 12.16
N PHE A 173 4.69 -6.73 13.27
CA PHE A 173 3.71 -6.21 14.23
C PHE A 173 4.34 -6.07 15.61
N VAL A 174 4.04 -4.98 16.30
CA VAL A 174 4.38 -4.82 17.71
C VAL A 174 3.32 -5.54 18.55
N THR A 175 3.74 -6.58 19.28
CA THR A 175 2.85 -7.39 20.14
C THR A 175 2.79 -6.86 21.56
N ALA A 176 3.89 -6.25 22.06
CA ALA A 176 3.95 -5.64 23.39
C ALA A 176 4.95 -4.47 23.41
N GLY A 177 4.71 -3.52 24.32
CA GLY A 177 5.57 -2.36 24.53
C GLY A 177 5.24 -1.16 23.63
N THR A 178 6.10 -0.15 23.70
CA THR A 178 6.06 1.05 22.86
C THR A 178 7.49 1.51 22.58
N VAL A 179 7.76 1.84 21.34
CA VAL A 179 9.07 2.33 20.90
C VAL A 179 8.95 3.67 20.19
N ARG A 180 10.00 4.47 20.34
CA ARG A 180 10.28 5.59 19.45
C ARG A 180 11.42 5.19 18.54
N CYS A 181 11.23 5.34 17.25
CA CYS A 181 12.20 4.96 16.24
C CYS A 181 12.39 6.06 15.20
N VAL A 182 13.58 6.17 14.68
CA VAL A 182 13.88 7.01 13.52
C VAL A 182 13.71 6.16 12.28
N ILE A 183 12.90 6.63 11.35
CA ILE A 183 12.66 5.96 10.08
C ILE A 183 13.89 6.08 9.18
N GLU A 184 14.48 4.96 8.77
CA GLU A 184 15.67 4.90 7.93
C GLU A 184 15.34 4.69 6.45
N LYS A 185 14.28 3.89 6.15
CA LYS A 185 13.87 3.57 4.78
C LYS A 185 12.36 3.67 4.64
N VAL A 186 11.92 4.12 3.47
CA VAL A 186 10.53 4.36 3.14
C VAL A 186 10.17 3.79 1.77
N GLY A 187 8.90 3.50 1.54
CA GLY A 187 8.37 3.07 0.24
C GLY A 187 8.98 1.77 -0.28
N ASP A 188 9.48 1.81 -1.52
CA ASP A 188 10.03 0.63 -2.20
C ASP A 188 11.39 0.19 -1.62
N GLU A 189 12.06 1.04 -0.81
CA GLU A 189 13.31 0.69 -0.14
C GLU A 189 13.09 -0.11 1.16
N CYS A 190 11.86 -0.18 1.65
CA CYS A 190 11.51 -0.96 2.83
C CYS A 190 11.70 -2.46 2.61
N TYR A 191 12.07 -3.17 3.68
CA TYR A 191 12.36 -4.60 3.65
C TYR A 191 11.16 -5.42 3.13
N ALA A 192 9.95 -5.12 3.59
CA ALA A 192 8.74 -5.79 3.12
C ALA A 192 8.52 -5.60 1.61
N SER A 193 8.77 -4.40 1.08
CA SER A 193 8.63 -4.09 -0.35
C SER A 193 9.65 -4.86 -1.19
N GLN A 194 10.88 -5.02 -0.69
CA GLN A 194 11.95 -5.76 -1.38
C GLN A 194 11.68 -7.27 -1.44
N ILE A 195 11.00 -7.85 -0.44
CA ILE A 195 10.60 -9.27 -0.48
C ILE A 195 9.42 -9.49 -1.43
N ALA A 196 8.53 -8.51 -1.57
CA ALA A 196 7.32 -8.62 -2.39
C ALA A 196 7.57 -8.36 -3.90
N ALA A 197 8.75 -7.83 -4.28
CA ALA A 197 9.14 -7.50 -5.65
C ALA A 197 9.72 -8.70 -6.39
#